data_6e1148ebdd61722f9d7bdcdf1feda57e
#
_entry.id   6e1148ebdd61722f9d7bdcdf1feda57e
#
_cell.length_a   1.000
_cell.length_b   1.000
_cell.length_c   1.000
_cell.angle_alpha   90.00
_cell.angle_beta   90.00
_cell.angle_gamma   90.00
#
_symmetry.space_group_name_H-M   'P 1'
#
loop_
_entity.id
_entity.type
_entity.pdbx_description
1 polymer ?
#
loop_
_entity_poly.entity_id
_entity_poly.type
_entity_poly.pdbx_seq_one_letter_code
_entity_poly.pdbx_strand_id
1 'polypeptide(L)'
;EFWQEILPLHQNQTILVVAHSCINRCLIQAANNISPAYMQHIQQSNCCINVLNFAGTGNLNEEKVQIESFNQIQHMGEKLPSLRPNHRGIRLLLVRHGETDWNQQSRYQGQIDIPLNVNGKSQSEKVAEFLKEVSIDKAFSSSLLRARETTEIILQHHQGVGLELNDGFKEIIHGLWQGKDEAEIELEFPGELQRWRETPEQLKMPDGESLEQVWQRTIAVYESILNSALNNKLNTVLIVAHGGTN
;
A
#
# COMPACT_ATOMS: atom_id res chain seq x y z
N GLU A 1 25.41 9.50 -5.79
CA GLU A 1 26.74 8.88 -5.70
C GLU A 1 26.67 7.47 -5.12
N PHE A 2 26.27 7.24 -3.83
CA PHE A 2 26.30 5.92 -3.19
C PHE A 2 25.66 4.81 -4.03
N TRP A 3 24.39 4.99 -4.47
CA TRP A 3 23.71 3.98 -5.29
C TRP A 3 24.38 3.77 -6.66
N GLN A 4 24.88 4.83 -7.28
CA GLN A 4 25.59 4.79 -8.57
C GLN A 4 26.90 4.01 -8.49
N GLU A 5 27.55 4.00 -7.33
CA GLU A 5 28.79 3.25 -7.08
C GLU A 5 28.52 1.79 -6.73
N ILE A 6 27.52 1.53 -5.90
CA ILE A 6 27.26 0.21 -5.31
C ILE A 6 26.48 -0.71 -6.26
N LEU A 7 25.41 -0.22 -6.91
CA LEU A 7 24.53 -1.08 -7.72
C LEU A 7 25.24 -1.81 -8.86
N PRO A 8 26.14 -1.18 -9.63
CA PRO A 8 26.84 -1.88 -10.70
C PRO A 8 27.77 -3.01 -10.22
N LEU A 9 28.28 -2.91 -8.99
CA LEU A 9 29.20 -3.88 -8.39
C LEU A 9 28.48 -5.09 -7.79
N HIS A 10 27.18 -4.97 -7.51
CA HIS A 10 26.44 -5.95 -6.71
C HIS A 10 25.14 -6.41 -7.40
N GLN A 11 25.18 -6.62 -8.73
CA GLN A 11 24.02 -7.10 -9.47
C GLN A 11 23.56 -8.48 -8.96
N ASN A 12 22.27 -8.67 -8.82
CA ASN A 12 21.64 -9.90 -8.31
C ASN A 12 22.12 -10.31 -6.90
N GLN A 13 22.54 -9.34 -6.08
CA GLN A 13 23.00 -9.60 -4.73
C GLN A 13 22.14 -8.83 -3.72
N THR A 14 22.07 -9.34 -2.50
CA THR A 14 21.49 -8.64 -1.37
C THR A 14 22.59 -7.90 -0.62
N ILE A 15 22.46 -6.59 -0.47
CA ILE A 15 23.42 -5.72 0.23
C ILE A 15 22.83 -5.30 1.56
N LEU A 16 23.55 -5.51 2.64
CA LEU A 16 23.21 -4.95 3.95
C LEU A 16 23.90 -3.61 4.14
N VAL A 17 23.13 -2.55 4.34
CA VAL A 17 23.62 -1.21 4.66
C VAL A 17 23.21 -0.88 6.08
N VAL A 18 24.18 -0.67 6.98
CA VAL A 18 23.94 -0.24 8.36
C VAL A 18 24.44 1.19 8.53
N ALA A 19 23.52 2.09 8.84
CA ALA A 19 23.84 3.50 8.95
C ALA A 19 22.93 4.21 9.98
N HIS A 20 22.99 5.53 10.02
CA HIS A 20 22.23 6.35 10.95
C HIS A 20 20.88 6.79 10.32
N SER A 21 19.91 7.13 11.16
CA SER A 21 18.57 7.57 10.78
C SER A 21 18.57 8.61 9.64
N CYS A 22 19.43 9.64 9.73
CA CYS A 22 19.52 10.68 8.71
C CYS A 22 20.01 10.11 7.37
N ILE A 23 21.06 9.29 7.39
CA ILE A 23 21.64 8.68 6.19
C ILE A 23 20.64 7.72 5.53
N ASN A 24 19.99 6.85 6.32
CA ASN A 24 18.99 5.94 5.79
C ASN A 24 17.84 6.68 5.09
N ARG A 25 17.38 7.79 5.68
CA ARG A 25 16.36 8.65 5.03
C ARG A 25 16.87 9.21 3.70
N CYS A 26 18.10 9.72 3.66
CA CYS A 26 18.70 10.21 2.41
C CYS A 26 18.80 9.12 1.35
N LEU A 27 19.24 7.91 1.73
CA LEU A 27 19.37 6.78 0.81
C LEU A 27 18.01 6.37 0.23
N ILE A 28 16.97 6.28 1.06
CA ILE A 28 15.60 5.93 0.63
C ILE A 28 15.03 7.02 -0.30
N GLN A 29 15.22 8.30 0.06
CA GLN A 29 14.77 9.42 -0.76
C GLN A 29 15.47 9.46 -2.11
N ALA A 30 16.80 9.30 -2.12
CA ALA A 30 17.59 9.28 -3.35
C ALA A 30 17.18 8.13 -4.27
N ALA A 31 16.92 6.93 -3.71
CA ALA A 31 16.47 5.78 -4.47
C ALA A 31 15.11 6.01 -5.16
N ASN A 32 14.21 6.77 -4.53
CA ASN A 32 12.84 6.97 -5.00
C ASN A 32 12.59 8.39 -5.58
N ASN A 33 13.63 9.16 -5.88
CA ASN A 33 13.53 10.54 -6.39
C ASN A 33 12.67 11.47 -5.51
N ILE A 34 12.64 11.22 -4.20
CA ILE A 34 11.90 12.05 -3.23
C ILE A 34 12.77 13.24 -2.83
N SER A 35 12.24 14.45 -2.91
CA SER A 35 12.95 15.67 -2.52
C SER A 35 13.44 15.60 -1.06
N PRO A 36 14.67 16.05 -0.76
CA PRO A 36 15.18 16.18 0.61
C PRO A 36 14.29 17.01 1.55
N ALA A 37 13.45 17.89 1.02
CA ALA A 37 12.46 18.65 1.79
C ALA A 37 11.50 17.75 2.60
N TYR A 38 11.28 16.52 2.15
CA TYR A 38 10.41 15.53 2.82
C TYR A 38 11.14 14.63 3.83
N MET A 39 12.42 14.92 4.18
CA MET A 39 13.20 14.10 5.10
C MET A 39 12.48 13.84 6.44
N GLN A 40 11.79 14.83 6.96
CA GLN A 40 11.07 14.70 8.23
C GLN A 40 9.75 13.90 8.10
N HIS A 41 9.27 13.64 6.90
CA HIS A 41 8.07 12.82 6.67
C HIS A 41 8.37 11.32 6.79
N ILE A 42 9.64 10.94 6.75
CA ILE A 42 10.08 9.54 6.83
C ILE A 42 10.45 9.22 8.28
N GLN A 43 9.73 8.32 8.93
CA GLN A 43 10.08 7.82 10.26
C GLN A 43 11.12 6.70 10.14
N GLN A 44 12.15 6.73 10.99
CA GLN A 44 13.14 5.67 11.13
C GLN A 44 13.32 5.41 12.62
N SER A 45 12.83 4.27 13.09
CA SER A 45 13.01 3.77 14.45
C SER A 45 14.45 3.23 14.63
N ASN A 46 14.92 3.12 15.86
CA ASN A 46 16.20 2.44 16.12
C ASN A 46 16.09 0.98 15.67
N CYS A 47 17.14 0.45 15.07
CA CYS A 47 17.19 -0.92 14.53
C CYS A 47 16.04 -1.28 13.57
N CYS A 48 15.36 -0.32 12.97
CA CYS A 48 14.35 -0.63 11.95
C CYS A 48 15.00 -1.18 10.68
N ILE A 49 14.27 -2.08 10.02
CA ILE A 49 14.67 -2.66 8.74
C ILE A 49 13.84 -2.02 7.64
N ASN A 50 14.50 -1.62 6.55
CA ASN A 50 13.87 -1.18 5.32
C ASN A 50 14.39 -2.08 4.19
N VAL A 51 13.53 -2.52 3.28
CA VAL A 51 13.91 -3.34 2.13
C VAL A 51 13.55 -2.61 0.85
N LEU A 52 14.56 -2.41 0.01
CA LEU A 52 14.44 -1.78 -1.31
C LEU A 52 14.88 -2.78 -2.37
N ASN A 53 14.05 -3.00 -3.37
CA ASN A 53 14.38 -3.82 -4.54
C ASN A 53 14.67 -2.93 -5.73
N PHE A 54 15.83 -3.14 -6.36
CA PHE A 54 16.27 -2.42 -7.55
C PHE A 54 16.11 -3.32 -8.77
N ALA A 55 15.64 -2.77 -9.89
CA ALA A 55 15.40 -3.55 -11.12
C ALA A 55 16.70 -4.03 -11.82
N GLY A 56 17.86 -3.48 -11.42
CA GLY A 56 19.17 -3.95 -11.89
C GLY A 56 19.65 -3.33 -13.21
N THR A 57 19.14 -2.14 -13.57
CA THR A 57 19.62 -1.40 -14.75
C THR A 57 21.02 -0.81 -14.53
N GLY A 58 21.43 -0.64 -13.27
CA GLY A 58 22.68 0.00 -12.90
C GLY A 58 22.72 1.52 -13.10
N ASN A 59 21.64 2.13 -13.57
CA ASN A 59 21.50 3.57 -13.77
C ASN A 59 20.33 4.10 -12.93
N LEU A 60 20.61 4.84 -11.88
CA LEU A 60 19.60 5.36 -10.95
C LEU A 60 18.47 6.17 -11.62
N ASN A 61 18.75 6.85 -12.74
CA ASN A 61 17.72 7.63 -13.44
C ASN A 61 16.74 6.74 -14.22
N GLU A 62 17.12 5.49 -14.48
CA GLU A 62 16.33 4.48 -15.18
C GLU A 62 15.92 3.34 -14.25
N GLU A 63 16.47 3.34 -13.02
CA GLU A 63 16.25 2.29 -12.04
C GLU A 63 14.84 2.38 -11.47
N LYS A 64 14.09 1.30 -11.57
CA LYS A 64 12.82 1.15 -10.87
C LYS A 64 13.09 0.60 -9.48
N VAL A 65 12.76 1.35 -8.47
CA VAL A 65 12.96 0.98 -7.07
C VAL A 65 11.61 0.69 -6.43
N GLN A 66 11.48 -0.52 -5.91
CA GLN A 66 10.33 -0.91 -5.11
C GLN A 66 10.68 -0.88 -3.62
N ILE A 67 9.91 -0.13 -2.83
CA ILE A 67 9.96 -0.24 -1.38
C ILE A 67 9.13 -1.47 -0.99
N GLU A 68 9.80 -2.58 -0.72
CA GLU A 68 9.15 -3.82 -0.28
C GLU A 68 8.63 -3.69 1.15
N SER A 69 9.45 -3.09 2.02
CA SER A 69 9.08 -2.86 3.41
C SER A 69 9.78 -1.63 3.98
N PHE A 70 9.13 -1.03 4.99
CA PHE A 70 9.56 0.24 5.52
C PHE A 70 9.40 0.31 7.04
N ASN A 71 10.44 0.81 7.74
CA ASN A 71 10.47 1.02 9.19
C ASN A 71 9.97 -0.19 10.00
N GLN A 72 10.34 -1.40 9.58
CA GLN A 72 9.97 -2.63 10.29
C GLN A 72 10.66 -2.71 11.64
N ILE A 73 9.88 -3.04 12.68
CA ILE A 73 10.35 -3.14 14.07
C ILE A 73 9.85 -4.39 14.79
N GLN A 74 9.08 -5.25 14.09
CA GLN A 74 8.42 -6.42 14.71
C GLN A 74 9.41 -7.41 15.31
N HIS A 75 10.63 -7.48 14.76
CA HIS A 75 11.73 -8.29 15.30
C HIS A 75 12.20 -7.83 16.69
N MET A 76 11.82 -6.62 17.12
CA MET A 76 12.07 -6.10 18.46
C MET A 76 10.90 -6.34 19.43
N GLY A 77 9.86 -7.05 19.00
CA GLY A 77 8.67 -7.33 19.81
C GLY A 77 7.61 -6.22 19.79
N GLU A 78 7.85 -5.12 19.09
CA GLU A 78 6.86 -4.05 18.93
C GLU A 78 6.03 -4.26 17.65
N LYS A 79 4.71 -4.14 17.76
CA LYS A 79 3.81 -4.33 16.61
C LYS A 79 3.87 -3.15 15.64
N LEU A 80 3.74 -1.95 16.15
CA LEU A 80 3.78 -0.71 15.35
C LEU A 80 4.79 0.27 15.93
N PRO A 81 5.46 1.08 15.09
CA PRO A 81 6.33 2.14 15.58
C PRO A 81 5.59 3.10 16.51
N SER A 82 6.23 3.50 17.58
CA SER A 82 5.72 4.54 18.48
C SER A 82 5.52 5.86 17.71
N LEU A 83 4.47 6.59 18.03
CA LEU A 83 4.28 7.94 17.50
C LEU A 83 5.45 8.85 17.92
N ARG A 84 5.80 9.79 17.06
CA ARG A 84 6.82 10.80 17.41
C ARG A 84 6.39 11.59 18.63
N PRO A 85 7.33 12.01 19.49
CA PRO A 85 7.03 12.95 20.56
C PRO A 85 6.31 14.19 20.01
N ASN A 86 5.25 14.61 20.71
CA ASN A 86 4.40 15.74 20.30
C ASN A 86 3.65 15.54 18.96
N HIS A 87 3.44 14.29 18.54
CA HIS A 87 2.57 14.02 17.40
C HIS A 87 1.20 14.68 17.63
N ARG A 88 0.79 15.47 16.65
CA ARG A 88 -0.53 16.08 16.60
C ARG A 88 -1.17 15.72 15.29
N GLY A 89 -2.34 15.13 15.33
CA GLY A 89 -3.05 14.70 14.14
C GLY A 89 -3.46 13.24 14.22
N ILE A 90 -3.81 12.69 13.08
CA ILE A 90 -4.43 11.37 12.95
C ILE A 90 -3.38 10.37 12.53
N ARG A 91 -3.46 9.15 13.08
CA ARG A 91 -2.78 7.97 12.58
C ARG A 91 -3.72 7.21 11.65
N LEU A 92 -3.31 7.03 10.40
CA LEU A 92 -4.02 6.18 9.45
C LEU A 92 -3.37 4.80 9.43
N LEU A 93 -4.19 3.76 9.58
CA LEU A 93 -3.81 2.37 9.36
C LEU A 93 -4.40 1.95 8.02
N LEU A 94 -3.53 1.80 7.00
CA LEU A 94 -3.94 1.39 5.66
C LEU A 94 -3.74 -0.12 5.52
N VAL A 95 -4.80 -0.85 5.21
CA VAL A 95 -4.78 -2.30 5.07
C VAL A 95 -5.32 -2.68 3.70
N ARG A 96 -4.59 -3.49 2.95
CA ARG A 96 -5.11 -4.13 1.74
C ARG A 96 -5.96 -5.33 2.14
N HIS A 97 -7.06 -5.58 1.42
CA HIS A 97 -7.92 -6.74 1.64
C HIS A 97 -7.15 -8.06 1.58
N GLY A 98 -7.64 -9.09 2.25
CA GLY A 98 -7.13 -10.46 2.20
C GLY A 98 -7.28 -11.10 0.82
N GLU A 99 -6.67 -12.26 0.63
CA GLU A 99 -6.66 -12.99 -0.63
C GLU A 99 -8.07 -13.41 -1.08
N THR A 100 -8.29 -13.36 -2.39
CA THR A 100 -9.47 -13.91 -3.07
C THR A 100 -9.02 -15.03 -4.01
N ASP A 101 -9.95 -15.84 -4.51
CA ASP A 101 -9.62 -16.88 -5.51
C ASP A 101 -9.00 -16.27 -6.78
N TRP A 102 -9.39 -15.06 -7.17
CA TRP A 102 -8.81 -14.39 -8.32
C TRP A 102 -7.39 -13.87 -8.05
N ASN A 103 -7.05 -13.49 -6.81
CA ASN A 103 -5.65 -13.22 -6.46
C ASN A 103 -4.80 -14.49 -6.60
N GLN A 104 -5.28 -15.63 -6.10
CA GLN A 104 -4.59 -16.91 -6.22
C GLN A 104 -4.39 -17.34 -7.67
N GLN A 105 -5.36 -17.02 -8.54
CA GLN A 105 -5.32 -17.31 -9.97
C GLN A 105 -4.61 -16.22 -10.80
N SER A 106 -4.05 -15.18 -10.16
CA SER A 106 -3.44 -14.02 -10.82
C SER A 106 -4.35 -13.31 -11.83
N ARG A 107 -5.67 -13.28 -11.55
CA ARG A 107 -6.66 -12.59 -12.39
C ARG A 107 -6.90 -11.17 -11.93
N TYR A 108 -7.05 -10.27 -12.88
CA TYR A 108 -7.40 -8.87 -12.62
C TYR A 108 -8.85 -8.76 -12.14
N GLN A 109 -9.07 -8.26 -10.92
CA GLN A 109 -10.40 -8.22 -10.31
C GLN A 109 -11.17 -6.94 -10.63
N GLY A 110 -10.50 -5.80 -10.54
CA GLY A 110 -11.15 -4.51 -10.63
C GLY A 110 -12.31 -4.38 -9.63
N GLN A 111 -13.47 -3.96 -10.13
CA GLN A 111 -14.66 -3.79 -9.30
C GLN A 111 -15.63 -4.99 -9.35
N ILE A 112 -15.25 -6.10 -9.98
CA ILE A 112 -16.01 -7.35 -9.83
C ILE A 112 -15.92 -7.79 -8.38
N ASP A 113 -17.07 -8.11 -7.79
CA ASP A 113 -17.22 -8.31 -6.34
C ASP A 113 -16.95 -9.76 -5.95
N ILE A 114 -15.67 -10.09 -5.80
CA ILE A 114 -15.18 -11.42 -5.40
C ILE A 114 -14.95 -11.42 -3.88
N PRO A 115 -15.47 -12.43 -3.14
CA PRO A 115 -15.27 -12.55 -1.70
C PRO A 115 -13.84 -12.99 -1.34
N LEU A 116 -13.51 -12.92 -0.06
CA LEU A 116 -12.32 -13.54 0.49
C LEU A 116 -12.38 -15.06 0.33
N ASN A 117 -11.27 -15.68 -0.05
CA ASN A 117 -11.11 -17.11 0.06
C ASN A 117 -10.70 -17.53 1.49
N VAL A 118 -10.53 -18.82 1.73
CA VAL A 118 -10.16 -19.34 3.05
C VAL A 118 -8.85 -18.75 3.56
N ASN A 119 -7.85 -18.58 2.68
CA ASN A 119 -6.57 -17.98 3.02
C ASN A 119 -6.73 -16.49 3.34
N GLY A 120 -7.52 -15.74 2.55
CA GLY A 120 -7.81 -14.33 2.81
C GLY A 120 -8.50 -14.08 4.15
N LYS A 121 -9.40 -14.96 4.56
CA LYS A 121 -10.00 -14.90 5.90
C LYS A 121 -8.95 -15.11 6.99
N SER A 122 -8.10 -16.13 6.84
CA SER A 122 -6.99 -16.38 7.77
C SER A 122 -5.98 -15.23 7.83
N GLN A 123 -5.66 -14.60 6.68
CA GLN A 123 -4.83 -13.41 6.65
C GLN A 123 -5.48 -12.25 7.42
N SER A 124 -6.79 -12.05 7.24
CA SER A 124 -7.54 -11.00 7.94
C SER A 124 -7.59 -11.25 9.46
N GLU A 125 -7.72 -12.49 9.91
CA GLU A 125 -7.63 -12.89 11.32
C GLU A 125 -6.26 -12.57 11.92
N LYS A 126 -5.16 -12.77 11.16
CA LYS A 126 -3.81 -12.43 11.60
C LYS A 126 -3.65 -10.90 11.74
N VAL A 127 -4.23 -10.12 10.85
CA VAL A 127 -4.24 -8.64 10.98
C VAL A 127 -5.08 -8.23 12.19
N ALA A 128 -6.23 -8.86 12.41
CA ALA A 128 -7.09 -8.63 13.58
C ALA A 128 -6.33 -8.88 14.89
N GLU A 129 -5.65 -10.03 15.01
CA GLU A 129 -4.81 -10.35 16.19
C GLU A 129 -3.62 -9.38 16.35
N PHE A 130 -3.02 -8.96 15.22
CA PHE A 130 -1.92 -7.98 15.24
C PHE A 130 -2.39 -6.61 15.76
N LEU A 131 -3.57 -6.17 15.37
CA LEU A 131 -4.11 -4.85 15.72
C LEU A 131 -4.95 -4.84 17.00
N LYS A 132 -5.25 -5.97 17.64
CA LYS A 132 -6.21 -6.07 18.75
C LYS A 132 -5.98 -5.10 19.90
N GLU A 133 -4.72 -4.75 20.19
CA GLU A 133 -4.35 -3.82 21.27
C GLU A 133 -4.22 -2.36 20.77
N VAL A 134 -4.41 -2.12 19.48
CA VAL A 134 -4.35 -0.77 18.91
C VAL A 134 -5.71 -0.11 19.08
N SER A 135 -5.77 1.03 19.75
CA SER A 135 -7.01 1.79 19.85
C SER A 135 -7.37 2.34 18.47
N ILE A 136 -8.52 1.95 17.93
CA ILE A 136 -9.09 2.43 16.66
C ILE A 136 -10.37 3.19 16.98
N ASP A 137 -10.46 4.45 16.53
CA ASP A 137 -11.62 5.29 16.81
C ASP A 137 -12.71 5.15 15.74
N LYS A 138 -12.33 4.92 14.50
CA LYS A 138 -13.25 4.79 13.36
C LYS A 138 -12.63 3.88 12.28
N ALA A 139 -13.47 3.17 11.55
CA ALA A 139 -13.06 2.38 10.40
C ALA A 139 -13.80 2.79 9.15
N PHE A 140 -13.07 2.81 8.03
CA PHE A 140 -13.60 2.99 6.68
C PHE A 140 -13.18 1.80 5.82
N SER A 141 -14.00 1.45 4.85
CA SER A 141 -13.69 0.39 3.91
C SER A 141 -14.22 0.73 2.51
N SER A 142 -13.54 0.20 1.50
CA SER A 142 -14.17 0.01 0.20
C SER A 142 -15.46 -0.79 0.38
N SER A 143 -16.48 -0.47 -0.41
CA SER A 143 -17.75 -1.20 -0.38
C SER A 143 -17.67 -2.60 -1.01
N LEU A 144 -16.57 -2.93 -1.72
CA LEU A 144 -16.36 -4.25 -2.31
C LEU A 144 -16.19 -5.30 -1.20
N LEU A 145 -16.83 -6.45 -1.39
CA LEU A 145 -17.01 -7.51 -0.40
C LEU A 145 -15.71 -7.94 0.27
N ARG A 146 -14.64 -8.19 -0.51
CA ARG A 146 -13.32 -8.59 0.02
C ARG A 146 -12.71 -7.60 1.02
N ALA A 147 -12.86 -6.28 0.76
CA ALA A 147 -12.36 -5.25 1.68
C ALA A 147 -13.27 -5.12 2.91
N ARG A 148 -14.58 -5.16 2.70
CA ARG A 148 -15.57 -5.15 3.76
C ARG A 148 -15.40 -6.36 4.70
N GLU A 149 -15.32 -7.59 4.20
CA GLU A 149 -15.10 -8.80 5.00
C GLU A 149 -13.81 -8.70 5.80
N THR A 150 -12.71 -8.23 5.18
CA THR A 150 -11.44 -7.99 5.89
C THR A 150 -11.63 -7.03 7.05
N THR A 151 -12.36 -5.93 6.84
CA THR A 151 -12.62 -4.94 7.88
C THR A 151 -13.47 -5.52 9.01
N GLU A 152 -14.53 -6.22 8.67
CA GLU A 152 -15.43 -6.85 9.64
C GLU A 152 -14.70 -7.86 10.53
N ILE A 153 -13.75 -8.64 9.96
CA ILE A 153 -12.91 -9.56 10.72
C ILE A 153 -11.97 -8.79 11.68
N ILE A 154 -11.31 -7.72 11.19
CA ILE A 154 -10.44 -6.89 12.04
C ILE A 154 -11.23 -6.31 13.22
N LEU A 155 -12.43 -5.81 12.97
CA LEU A 155 -13.25 -5.14 13.97
C LEU A 155 -13.86 -6.09 15.02
N GLN A 156 -13.74 -7.40 14.89
CA GLN A 156 -14.17 -8.33 15.94
C GLN A 156 -13.49 -8.08 17.29
N HIS A 157 -12.25 -7.54 17.27
CA HIS A 157 -11.51 -7.16 18.48
C HIS A 157 -11.71 -5.68 18.90
N HIS A 158 -12.51 -4.92 18.16
CA HIS A 158 -12.70 -3.47 18.37
C HIS A 158 -14.18 -3.13 18.57
N GLN A 159 -14.74 -3.57 19.68
CA GLN A 159 -16.17 -3.33 19.98
C GLN A 159 -16.52 -1.85 20.03
N GLY A 160 -17.61 -1.49 19.38
CA GLY A 160 -18.11 -0.10 19.35
C GLY A 160 -17.46 0.77 18.27
N VAL A 161 -16.46 0.29 17.53
CA VAL A 161 -15.90 1.03 16.39
C VAL A 161 -16.86 0.98 15.21
N GLY A 162 -17.32 2.16 14.77
CA GLY A 162 -18.22 2.27 13.62
C GLY A 162 -17.48 2.04 12.31
N LEU A 163 -18.05 1.20 11.42
CA LEU A 163 -17.61 1.01 10.05
C LEU A 163 -18.43 1.86 9.09
N GLU A 164 -17.74 2.56 8.19
CA GLU A 164 -18.34 3.31 7.09
C GLU A 164 -17.79 2.80 5.75
N LEU A 165 -18.70 2.46 4.83
CA LEU A 165 -18.32 2.02 3.49
C LEU A 165 -18.27 3.22 2.55
N ASN A 166 -17.24 3.29 1.70
CA ASN A 166 -17.06 4.38 0.76
C ASN A 166 -16.62 3.87 -0.62
N ASP A 167 -17.40 4.21 -1.64
CA ASP A 167 -17.14 3.81 -3.04
C ASP A 167 -15.89 4.46 -3.62
N GLY A 168 -15.45 5.59 -3.09
CA GLY A 168 -14.19 6.20 -3.50
C GLY A 168 -12.95 5.35 -3.20
N PHE A 169 -13.08 4.34 -2.33
CA PHE A 169 -12.03 3.36 -2.07
C PHE A 169 -12.11 2.08 -2.91
N LYS A 170 -13.09 1.94 -3.81
CA LYS A 170 -13.13 0.79 -4.72
C LYS A 170 -11.84 0.69 -5.54
N GLU A 171 -11.45 -0.53 -5.87
CA GLU A 171 -10.30 -0.79 -6.74
C GLU A 171 -10.45 -0.08 -8.10
N ILE A 172 -9.34 0.12 -8.80
CA ILE A 172 -9.35 0.60 -10.17
C ILE A 172 -10.28 -0.28 -11.04
N ILE A 173 -11.07 0.35 -11.89
CA ILE A 173 -11.84 -0.38 -12.91
C ILE A 173 -10.87 -0.86 -13.98
N HIS A 174 -10.57 -2.15 -13.98
CA HIS A 174 -9.72 -2.76 -15.00
C HIS A 174 -10.42 -2.97 -16.36
N GLY A 175 -11.69 -2.59 -16.48
CA GLY A 175 -12.45 -2.66 -17.72
C GLY A 175 -12.46 -4.06 -18.34
N LEU A 176 -12.06 -4.18 -19.60
CA LEU A 176 -12.03 -5.45 -20.34
C LEU A 176 -10.94 -6.43 -19.84
N TRP A 177 -10.05 -6.00 -18.94
CA TRP A 177 -9.09 -6.91 -18.32
C TRP A 177 -9.67 -7.67 -17.13
N GLN A 178 -10.82 -7.25 -16.60
CA GLN A 178 -11.44 -7.92 -15.46
C GLN A 178 -11.76 -9.39 -15.76
N GLY A 179 -11.33 -10.26 -14.86
CA GLY A 179 -11.49 -11.72 -14.97
C GLY A 179 -10.40 -12.41 -15.77
N LYS A 180 -9.53 -11.68 -16.46
CA LYS A 180 -8.42 -12.22 -17.25
C LYS A 180 -7.13 -12.32 -16.46
N ASP A 181 -6.29 -13.28 -16.83
CA ASP A 181 -4.90 -13.33 -16.44
C ASP A 181 -4.00 -12.56 -17.43
N GLU A 182 -2.71 -12.46 -17.14
CA GLU A 182 -1.77 -11.71 -17.97
C GLU A 182 -1.61 -12.28 -19.37
N ALA A 183 -1.69 -13.60 -19.55
CA ALA A 183 -1.55 -14.25 -20.85
C ALA A 183 -2.80 -13.96 -21.74
N GLU A 184 -3.98 -14.00 -21.14
CA GLU A 184 -5.23 -13.65 -21.81
C GLU A 184 -5.26 -12.16 -22.22
N ILE A 185 -4.74 -11.27 -21.34
CA ILE A 185 -4.63 -9.83 -21.63
C ILE A 185 -3.63 -9.58 -22.76
N GLU A 186 -2.43 -10.19 -22.72
CA GLU A 186 -1.41 -9.98 -23.74
C GLU A 186 -1.89 -10.47 -25.12
N LEU A 187 -2.71 -11.54 -25.15
CA LEU A 187 -3.31 -12.05 -26.39
C LEU A 187 -4.34 -11.07 -27.00
N GLU A 188 -5.17 -10.47 -26.16
CA GLU A 188 -6.26 -9.58 -26.62
C GLU A 188 -5.81 -8.12 -26.79
N PHE A 189 -4.84 -7.68 -25.96
CA PHE A 189 -4.33 -6.31 -25.88
C PHE A 189 -2.79 -6.30 -25.90
N PRO A 190 -2.15 -6.69 -27.01
CA PRO A 190 -0.70 -6.85 -27.11
C PRO A 190 0.06 -5.58 -26.70
N GLY A 191 1.03 -5.70 -25.79
CA GLY A 191 1.88 -4.63 -25.32
C GLY A 191 1.26 -3.72 -24.25
N GLU A 192 -0.04 -3.83 -23.94
CA GLU A 192 -0.67 -2.99 -22.92
C GLU A 192 -0.20 -3.35 -21.50
N LEU A 193 0.11 -4.63 -21.22
CA LEU A 193 0.69 -5.04 -19.95
C LEU A 193 2.08 -4.43 -19.73
N GLN A 194 2.89 -4.34 -20.78
CA GLN A 194 4.18 -3.67 -20.71
C GLN A 194 4.00 -2.18 -20.39
N ARG A 195 3.08 -1.51 -21.07
CA ARG A 195 2.76 -0.09 -20.77
C ARG A 195 2.26 0.09 -19.34
N TRP A 196 1.42 -0.81 -18.84
CA TRP A 196 0.95 -0.79 -17.44
C TRP A 196 2.11 -0.91 -16.44
N ARG A 197 3.14 -1.70 -16.75
CA ARG A 197 4.32 -1.86 -15.88
C ARG A 197 5.33 -0.72 -16.00
N GLU A 198 5.43 -0.09 -17.17
CA GLU A 198 6.46 0.92 -17.44
C GLU A 198 5.98 2.35 -17.25
N THR A 199 4.78 2.65 -17.73
CA THR A 199 4.20 4.01 -17.74
C THR A 199 2.71 3.96 -17.37
N PRO A 200 2.38 3.43 -16.16
CA PRO A 200 0.98 3.20 -15.77
C PRO A 200 0.12 4.46 -15.77
N GLU A 201 0.73 5.65 -15.55
CA GLU A 201 0.06 6.94 -15.57
C GLU A 201 -0.41 7.36 -16.98
N GLN A 202 0.15 6.76 -18.03
CA GLN A 202 -0.20 7.02 -19.42
C GLN A 202 -1.20 6.02 -19.99
N LEU A 203 -1.53 4.98 -19.22
CA LEU A 203 -2.45 3.95 -19.66
C LEU A 203 -3.86 4.20 -19.08
N LYS A 204 -4.84 4.16 -19.94
CA LYS A 204 -6.24 3.95 -19.57
C LYS A 204 -6.68 2.60 -20.11
N MET A 205 -7.04 1.68 -19.23
CA MET A 205 -7.52 0.36 -19.63
C MET A 205 -8.81 0.48 -20.47
N PRO A 206 -8.98 -0.35 -21.49
CA PRO A 206 -10.21 -0.37 -22.30
C PRO A 206 -11.45 -0.54 -21.40
N ASP A 207 -12.41 0.36 -21.50
CA ASP A 207 -13.62 0.43 -20.65
C ASP A 207 -13.32 0.53 -19.14
N GLY A 208 -12.09 0.93 -18.75
CA GLY A 208 -11.64 1.05 -17.38
C GLY A 208 -11.34 2.48 -16.95
N GLU A 209 -10.70 2.61 -15.80
CA GLU A 209 -10.19 3.87 -15.26
C GLU A 209 -8.72 4.09 -15.63
N SER A 210 -8.29 5.36 -15.69
CA SER A 210 -6.88 5.74 -15.60
C SER A 210 -6.45 5.90 -14.14
N LEU A 211 -5.14 5.85 -13.86
CA LEU A 211 -4.62 6.13 -12.52
C LEU A 211 -5.01 7.52 -12.03
N GLU A 212 -5.06 8.52 -12.92
CA GLU A 212 -5.49 9.88 -12.56
C GLU A 212 -6.94 9.90 -12.03
N GLN A 213 -7.85 9.16 -12.67
CA GLN A 213 -9.24 9.06 -12.21
C GLN A 213 -9.33 8.38 -10.83
N VAL A 214 -8.57 7.31 -10.62
CA VAL A 214 -8.48 6.63 -9.32
C VAL A 214 -7.91 7.58 -8.25
N TRP A 215 -6.83 8.28 -8.58
CA TRP A 215 -6.21 9.25 -7.69
C TRP A 215 -7.20 10.33 -7.26
N GLN A 216 -7.87 10.98 -8.20
CA GLN A 216 -8.80 12.07 -7.92
C GLN A 216 -9.92 11.64 -6.98
N ARG A 217 -10.59 10.48 -7.24
CA ARG A 217 -11.68 10.00 -6.37
C ARG A 217 -11.19 9.56 -5.00
N THR A 218 -10.01 8.94 -4.93
CA THR A 218 -9.44 8.42 -3.68
C THR A 218 -8.98 9.56 -2.79
N ILE A 219 -8.24 10.54 -3.33
CA ILE A 219 -7.78 11.71 -2.56
C ILE A 219 -8.94 12.54 -2.02
N ALA A 220 -10.00 12.75 -2.80
CA ALA A 220 -11.18 13.47 -2.32
C ALA A 220 -11.80 12.80 -1.07
N VAL A 221 -11.83 11.47 -1.04
CA VAL A 221 -12.31 10.71 0.13
C VAL A 221 -11.33 10.82 1.31
N TYR A 222 -10.02 10.68 1.06
CA TYR A 222 -9.01 10.85 2.12
C TYR A 222 -9.10 12.24 2.76
N GLU A 223 -9.19 13.30 1.98
CA GLU A 223 -9.33 14.67 2.49
C GLU A 223 -10.59 14.83 3.33
N SER A 224 -11.71 14.28 2.89
CA SER A 224 -12.97 14.29 3.65
C SER A 224 -12.82 13.57 4.99
N ILE A 225 -12.19 12.39 5.00
CA ILE A 225 -11.94 11.61 6.21
C ILE A 225 -11.00 12.36 7.16
N LEU A 226 -9.91 12.93 6.65
CA LEU A 226 -8.95 13.69 7.45
C LEU A 226 -9.63 14.90 8.12
N ASN A 227 -10.41 15.65 7.36
CA ASN A 227 -11.16 16.79 7.88
C ASN A 227 -12.19 16.37 8.94
N SER A 228 -12.95 15.31 8.68
CA SER A 228 -13.90 14.75 9.63
C SER A 228 -13.22 14.26 10.90
N ALA A 229 -12.12 13.55 10.76
CA ALA A 229 -11.39 13.00 11.91
C ALA A 229 -10.75 14.11 12.76
N LEU A 230 -10.21 15.16 12.16
CA LEU A 230 -9.71 16.33 12.89
C LEU A 230 -10.83 17.04 13.66
N ASN A 231 -11.97 17.26 13.03
CA ASN A 231 -13.13 17.92 13.66
C ASN A 231 -13.68 17.09 14.84
N ASN A 232 -13.69 15.76 14.72
CA ASN A 232 -14.17 14.85 15.75
C ASN A 232 -13.07 14.40 16.73
N LYS A 233 -11.84 14.92 16.62
CA LYS A 233 -10.69 14.61 17.47
C LYS A 233 -10.37 13.11 17.51
N LEU A 234 -10.50 12.43 16.38
CA LEU A 234 -10.08 11.03 16.26
C LEU A 234 -8.55 10.94 16.24
N ASN A 235 -8.00 9.91 16.87
CA ASN A 235 -6.55 9.69 16.94
C ASN A 235 -6.09 8.65 15.93
N THR A 236 -6.86 7.56 15.77
CA THR A 236 -6.49 6.45 14.87
C THR A 236 -7.69 6.04 14.03
N VAL A 237 -7.48 5.99 12.72
CA VAL A 237 -8.49 5.60 11.74
C VAL A 237 -7.96 4.40 10.94
N LEU A 238 -8.77 3.34 10.84
CA LEU A 238 -8.51 2.19 9.98
C LEU A 238 -9.15 2.43 8.61
N ILE A 239 -8.39 2.17 7.54
CA ILE A 239 -8.90 2.16 6.16
C ILE A 239 -8.52 0.83 5.53
N VAL A 240 -9.51 0.09 5.02
CA VAL A 240 -9.27 -1.15 4.29
C VAL A 240 -9.71 -0.98 2.85
N ALA A 241 -8.76 -1.13 1.93
CA ALA A 241 -9.02 -0.95 0.51
C ALA A 241 -8.17 -1.91 -0.36
N HIS A 242 -7.66 -1.46 -1.49
CA HIS A 242 -7.07 -2.29 -2.53
C HIS A 242 -5.65 -1.83 -2.89
N GLY A 243 -4.96 -2.63 -3.73
CA GLY A 243 -3.61 -2.31 -4.18
C GLY A 243 -3.50 -1.02 -4.99
N GLY A 244 -4.54 -0.69 -5.76
CA GLY A 244 -4.57 0.53 -6.58
C GLY A 244 -5.04 1.80 -5.84
N THR A 245 -5.54 1.67 -4.60
CA THR A 245 -6.13 2.79 -3.84
C THR A 245 -5.47 3.06 -2.48
N ASN A 246 -4.59 2.17 -2.00
CA ASN A 246 -3.85 2.35 -0.73
C ASN A 246 -2.48 3.06 -0.93
#